data_1dfa89b1a98424afc7dd5eada41ed0c4
#
_entry.id   1dfa89b1a98424afc7dd5eada41ed0c4
#
_cell.length_a   1.000
_cell.length_b   1.000
_cell.length_c   1.000
_cell.angle_alpha   90.00
_cell.angle_beta   90.00
_cell.angle_gamma   90.00
#
_symmetry.space_group_name_H-M   'P 1'
#
loop_
_entity.id
_entity.type
_entity.pdbx_description
1 polymer ?
#
loop_
_entity_poly.entity_id
_entity_poly.type
_entity_poly.pdbx_seq_one_letter_code
_entity_poly.pdbx_strand_id
1 'polypeptide(L)'
;MKWTKFQIKTITEAEDIIISSLYDLGLEGAQIEDKVPLTALEKEQMFVDILPDCPEDDGIAYLSFFVEETEDGSLLLNGEKTDADAILKMVEEELENIRMFMDIGEGSVKVDETEDIDWINNWKQYFHQFYIDDILVIPSWEDVKAEDSDKMVLHIDPGTAFGTGMHETTQLCIRQLRKYITNETKLLDVGTGSGILAILSLMFGAKSAVGTDLDICAVEAVRENCESNGIDPAQFEMMIGNIITDKAIQDRVGYGCYDIVVANILADVLVPLTPVIIHQLKPGGIYITSGIIDDKEQTVVEAVKKAGLEVLKVTYQGEWVSVTARKPE
;
A
#
# COMPACT_ATOMS: atom_id res chain seq x y z
N MET A 1 -5.95 -2.21 21.52
CA MET A 1 -6.40 -3.54 21.94
C MET A 1 -5.17 -4.33 22.35
N LYS A 2 -5.31 -5.28 23.28
CA LYS A 2 -4.22 -6.21 23.63
C LYS A 2 -4.51 -7.55 23.01
N TRP A 3 -3.45 -8.24 22.61
CA TRP A 3 -3.56 -9.56 21.99
C TRP A 3 -2.55 -10.49 22.64
N THR A 4 -2.94 -11.73 22.86
CA THR A 4 -2.01 -12.79 23.23
C THR A 4 -1.63 -13.57 21.97
N LYS A 5 -0.33 -13.64 21.70
CA LYS A 5 0.26 -14.37 20.56
C LYS A 5 0.66 -15.75 20.98
N PHE A 6 0.15 -16.76 20.28
CA PHE A 6 0.58 -18.15 20.39
C PHE A 6 1.41 -18.50 19.16
N GLN A 7 2.72 -18.66 19.33
CA GLN A 7 3.63 -18.99 18.24
C GLN A 7 4.06 -20.46 18.33
N ILE A 8 3.78 -21.20 17.27
CA ILE A 8 4.12 -22.63 17.15
C ILE A 8 5.31 -22.76 16.22
N LYS A 9 6.39 -23.42 16.69
CA LYS A 9 7.49 -23.81 15.83
C LYS A 9 7.26 -25.18 15.27
N THR A 10 7.20 -25.29 13.95
CA THR A 10 6.87 -26.52 13.23
C THR A 10 7.74 -26.68 11.98
N ILE A 11 7.36 -27.58 11.09
CA ILE A 11 7.95 -27.77 9.78
C ILE A 11 6.97 -27.36 8.68
N THR A 12 7.47 -26.92 7.54
CA THR A 12 6.68 -26.42 6.41
C THR A 12 5.63 -27.42 5.91
N GLU A 13 5.93 -28.71 5.96
CA GLU A 13 4.98 -29.76 5.55
C GLU A 13 3.76 -29.91 6.48
N ALA A 14 3.82 -29.37 7.71
CA ALA A 14 2.76 -29.52 8.71
C ALA A 14 1.88 -28.27 8.85
N GLU A 15 2.19 -27.17 8.18
CA GLU A 15 1.51 -25.87 8.32
C GLU A 15 0.01 -25.96 8.10
N ASP A 16 -0.41 -26.45 6.95
CA ASP A 16 -1.82 -26.48 6.55
C ASP A 16 -2.68 -27.33 7.50
N ILE A 17 -2.13 -28.44 7.97
CA ILE A 17 -2.83 -29.34 8.89
C ILE A 17 -2.97 -28.70 10.26
N ILE A 18 -1.93 -28.08 10.79
CA ILE A 18 -1.97 -27.40 12.08
C ILE A 18 -2.95 -26.21 12.01
N ILE A 19 -2.88 -25.39 10.96
CA ILE A 19 -3.76 -24.25 10.77
C ILE A 19 -5.22 -24.72 10.71
N SER A 20 -5.52 -25.76 9.92
CA SER A 20 -6.87 -26.28 9.78
C SER A 20 -7.41 -26.86 11.09
N SER A 21 -6.61 -27.64 11.82
CA SER A 21 -7.04 -28.21 13.10
C SER A 21 -7.28 -27.14 14.16
N LEU A 22 -6.43 -26.12 14.24
CA LEU A 22 -6.58 -25.05 15.22
C LEU A 22 -7.71 -24.07 14.84
N TYR A 23 -8.01 -23.93 13.54
CA TYR A 23 -9.19 -23.19 13.08
C TYR A 23 -10.49 -23.83 13.61
N ASP A 24 -10.61 -25.15 13.56
CA ASP A 24 -11.76 -25.87 14.10
C ASP A 24 -11.92 -25.70 15.63
N LEU A 25 -10.85 -25.33 16.32
CA LEU A 25 -10.86 -25.01 17.75
C LEU A 25 -11.09 -23.52 18.05
N GLY A 26 -11.21 -22.68 17.00
CA GLY A 26 -11.53 -21.25 17.11
C GLY A 26 -10.33 -20.32 17.06
N LEU A 27 -9.14 -20.81 16.71
CA LEU A 27 -7.97 -19.98 16.42
C LEU A 27 -7.98 -19.62 14.92
N GLU A 28 -8.71 -18.55 14.59
CA GLU A 28 -8.89 -18.09 13.22
C GLU A 28 -7.70 -17.26 12.76
N GLY A 29 -7.21 -17.58 11.57
CA GLY A 29 -6.11 -16.85 10.92
C GLY A 29 -4.74 -17.12 11.54
N ALA A 30 -3.78 -17.52 10.72
CA ALA A 30 -2.41 -17.74 11.13
C ALA A 30 -1.48 -16.82 10.34
N GLN A 31 -0.54 -16.17 11.01
CA GLN A 31 0.63 -15.59 10.36
C GLN A 31 1.66 -16.71 10.19
N ILE A 32 2.09 -16.94 8.95
CA ILE A 32 3.09 -17.93 8.60
C ILE A 32 4.43 -17.23 8.38
N GLU A 33 5.47 -17.71 9.03
CA GLU A 33 6.85 -17.27 8.83
C GLU A 33 7.68 -18.51 8.45
N ASP A 34 7.92 -18.67 7.16
CA ASP A 34 8.69 -19.75 6.56
C ASP A 34 9.72 -19.22 5.54
N LYS A 35 10.42 -20.13 4.87
CA LYS A 35 11.34 -19.83 3.79
C LYS A 35 10.98 -20.58 2.50
N VAL A 36 9.73 -21.02 2.39
CA VAL A 36 9.23 -21.70 1.19
C VAL A 36 9.29 -20.71 0.02
N PRO A 37 9.95 -21.11 -1.11
CA PRO A 37 10.02 -20.22 -2.26
C PRO A 37 8.64 -19.94 -2.85
N LEU A 38 8.33 -18.68 -3.07
CA LEU A 38 7.10 -18.27 -3.72
C LEU A 38 6.88 -18.93 -5.07
N THR A 39 5.70 -19.45 -5.31
CA THR A 39 5.31 -20.00 -6.61
C THR A 39 5.25 -18.91 -7.70
N ALA A 40 5.25 -19.31 -8.97
CA ALA A 40 5.12 -18.34 -10.07
C ALA A 40 3.82 -17.53 -10.00
N LEU A 41 2.72 -18.15 -9.52
CA LEU A 41 1.43 -17.48 -9.35
C LEU A 41 1.44 -16.46 -8.21
N GLU A 42 2.03 -16.81 -7.07
CA GLU A 42 2.18 -15.89 -5.94
C GLU A 42 3.06 -14.70 -6.30
N LYS A 43 4.18 -14.95 -7.00
CA LYS A 43 5.04 -13.88 -7.53
C LYS A 43 4.28 -12.92 -8.44
N GLU A 44 3.42 -13.44 -9.31
CA GLU A 44 2.58 -12.64 -10.20
C GLU A 44 1.53 -11.83 -9.42
N GLN A 45 1.00 -12.38 -8.31
CA GLN A 45 0.01 -11.72 -7.46
C GLN A 45 0.59 -10.68 -6.50
N MET A 46 1.88 -10.75 -6.18
CA MET A 46 2.52 -9.79 -5.27
C MET A 46 2.64 -8.38 -5.87
N PHE A 47 2.51 -8.22 -7.19
CA PHE A 47 2.64 -6.91 -7.87
C PHE A 47 3.90 -6.13 -7.45
N VAL A 48 5.04 -6.81 -7.35
CA VAL A 48 6.35 -6.19 -7.06
C VAL A 48 7.32 -6.44 -8.22
N ASP A 49 8.05 -5.41 -8.62
CA ASP A 49 9.05 -5.52 -9.71
C ASP A 49 10.33 -6.24 -9.23
N ILE A 50 10.67 -6.08 -7.95
CA ILE A 50 11.82 -6.73 -7.31
C ILE A 50 11.31 -7.66 -6.24
N LEU A 51 11.50 -8.95 -6.45
CA LEU A 51 11.15 -9.95 -5.44
C LEU A 51 12.19 -9.94 -4.31
N PRO A 52 11.77 -10.05 -3.05
CA PRO A 52 12.72 -10.20 -1.96
C PRO A 52 13.59 -11.45 -2.14
N ASP A 53 14.87 -11.36 -1.77
CA ASP A 53 15.76 -12.52 -1.70
C ASP A 53 15.20 -13.51 -0.67
N CYS A 54 14.67 -14.62 -1.14
CA CYS A 54 14.25 -15.71 -0.27
C CYS A 54 15.48 -16.58 0.06
N PRO A 55 15.86 -16.72 1.34
CA PRO A 55 16.87 -17.71 1.74
C PRO A 55 16.41 -19.12 1.36
N GLU A 56 17.36 -20.06 1.28
CA GLU A 56 17.02 -21.47 1.04
C GLU A 56 16.07 -21.97 2.15
N ASP A 57 15.03 -22.70 1.74
CA ASP A 57 14.10 -23.34 2.66
C ASP A 57 14.85 -24.33 3.56
N ASP A 58 14.74 -24.11 4.86
CA ASP A 58 15.33 -24.98 5.90
C ASP A 58 14.30 -25.95 6.49
N GLY A 59 13.09 -25.98 5.95
CA GLY A 59 12.00 -26.83 6.39
C GLY A 59 11.41 -26.42 7.74
N ILE A 60 11.74 -25.23 8.27
CA ILE A 60 11.23 -24.73 9.55
C ILE A 60 10.20 -23.64 9.29
N ALA A 61 9.07 -23.73 9.99
CA ALA A 61 8.01 -22.73 9.97
C ALA A 61 7.63 -22.26 11.39
N TYR A 62 7.16 -21.02 11.47
CA TYR A 62 6.55 -20.48 12.67
C TYR A 62 5.12 -20.04 12.35
N LEU A 63 4.16 -20.62 13.04
CA LEU A 63 2.75 -20.25 12.92
C LEU A 63 2.34 -19.41 14.13
N SER A 64 1.85 -18.20 13.89
CA SER A 64 1.45 -17.28 14.96
C SER A 64 -0.05 -17.04 14.90
N PHE A 65 -0.74 -17.33 15.98
CA PHE A 65 -2.16 -17.08 16.18
C PHE A 65 -2.33 -15.97 17.22
N PHE A 66 -3.33 -15.11 17.02
CA PHE A 66 -3.57 -13.97 17.88
C PHE A 66 -4.97 -14.04 18.46
N VAL A 67 -5.10 -13.92 19.78
CA VAL A 67 -6.37 -13.94 20.50
C VAL A 67 -6.55 -12.64 21.25
N GLU A 68 -7.71 -12.00 21.07
CA GLU A 68 -8.02 -10.71 21.68
C GLU A 68 -8.13 -10.82 23.20
N GLU A 69 -7.48 -9.85 23.90
CA GLU A 69 -7.58 -9.69 25.34
C GLU A 69 -8.66 -8.67 25.69
N THR A 70 -9.60 -9.07 26.53
CA THR A 70 -10.65 -8.17 27.02
C THR A 70 -10.11 -7.23 28.12
N GLU A 71 -10.87 -6.18 28.46
CA GLU A 71 -10.49 -5.18 29.47
C GLU A 71 -10.15 -5.77 30.86
N ASP A 72 -10.70 -6.94 31.18
CA ASP A 72 -10.45 -7.62 32.46
C ASP A 72 -9.28 -8.64 32.41
N GLY A 73 -8.55 -8.71 31.29
CA GLY A 73 -7.37 -9.57 31.09
C GLY A 73 -7.72 -11.02 30.72
N SER A 74 -8.99 -11.34 30.44
CA SER A 74 -9.36 -12.63 29.88
C SER A 74 -9.27 -12.62 28.36
N LEU A 75 -9.01 -13.79 27.75
CA LEU A 75 -8.98 -13.95 26.29
C LEU A 75 -10.37 -14.30 25.75
N LEU A 76 -10.67 -13.85 24.55
CA LEU A 76 -11.94 -14.13 23.86
C LEU A 76 -11.71 -15.18 22.77
N LEU A 77 -12.22 -16.39 22.96
CA LEU A 77 -12.16 -17.46 21.97
C LEU A 77 -13.59 -17.96 21.66
N ASN A 78 -13.98 -17.95 20.39
CA ASN A 78 -15.34 -18.30 19.94
C ASN A 78 -16.46 -17.51 20.67
N GLY A 79 -16.19 -16.29 21.11
CA GLY A 79 -17.13 -15.47 21.88
C GLY A 79 -17.24 -15.82 23.37
N GLU A 80 -16.46 -16.78 23.86
CA GLU A 80 -16.39 -17.16 25.27
C GLU A 80 -15.09 -16.69 25.93
N LYS A 81 -15.16 -16.28 27.20
CA LYS A 81 -13.98 -15.86 27.96
C LYS A 81 -13.19 -17.09 28.42
N THR A 82 -11.90 -17.03 28.22
CA THR A 82 -10.93 -18.06 28.61
C THR A 82 -9.62 -17.41 29.10
N ASP A 83 -8.63 -18.19 29.41
CA ASP A 83 -7.29 -17.71 29.77
C ASP A 83 -6.21 -18.33 28.87
N ALA A 84 -5.00 -17.74 28.91
CA ALA A 84 -3.91 -18.17 28.05
C ALA A 84 -3.45 -19.61 28.33
N ASP A 85 -3.51 -20.06 29.59
CA ASP A 85 -3.11 -21.41 29.97
C ASP A 85 -4.08 -22.46 29.42
N ALA A 86 -5.39 -22.14 29.40
CA ALA A 86 -6.41 -23.02 28.81
C ALA A 86 -6.24 -23.15 27.31
N ILE A 87 -5.96 -22.03 26.58
CA ILE A 87 -5.70 -22.06 25.14
C ILE A 87 -4.40 -22.80 24.85
N LEU A 88 -3.32 -22.52 25.59
CA LEU A 88 -2.04 -23.20 25.43
C LEU A 88 -2.20 -24.72 25.55
N LYS A 89 -2.91 -25.17 26.60
CA LYS A 89 -3.18 -26.59 26.81
C LYS A 89 -3.99 -27.21 25.67
N MET A 90 -5.00 -26.50 25.18
CA MET A 90 -5.81 -26.93 24.03
C MET A 90 -4.95 -27.09 22.77
N VAL A 91 -4.06 -26.13 22.50
CA VAL A 91 -3.14 -26.18 21.36
C VAL A 91 -2.16 -27.34 21.50
N GLU A 92 -1.54 -27.51 22.69
CA GLU A 92 -0.61 -28.62 22.95
C GLU A 92 -1.28 -29.99 22.79
N GLU A 93 -2.51 -30.16 23.30
CA GLU A 93 -3.28 -31.40 23.13
C GLU A 93 -3.56 -31.69 21.66
N GLU A 94 -3.91 -30.68 20.87
CA GLU A 94 -4.15 -30.87 19.43
C GLU A 94 -2.86 -31.16 18.64
N LEU A 95 -1.75 -30.49 18.96
CA LEU A 95 -0.47 -30.81 18.38
C LEU A 95 -0.03 -32.27 18.66
N GLU A 96 -0.26 -32.78 19.87
CA GLU A 96 -0.03 -34.19 20.19
C GLU A 96 -0.95 -35.15 19.40
N ASN A 97 -2.20 -34.77 19.15
CA ASN A 97 -3.11 -35.53 18.28
C ASN A 97 -2.57 -35.61 16.85
N ILE A 98 -2.13 -34.49 16.28
CA ILE A 98 -1.54 -34.43 14.93
C ILE A 98 -0.27 -35.27 14.88
N ARG A 99 0.60 -35.21 15.90
CA ARG A 99 1.85 -35.95 16.01
C ARG A 99 1.68 -37.48 15.93
N MET A 100 0.48 -37.99 16.24
CA MET A 100 0.21 -39.44 16.14
C MET A 100 0.17 -39.96 14.69
N PHE A 101 -0.03 -39.10 13.69
CA PHE A 101 -0.14 -39.49 12.29
C PHE A 101 0.74 -38.70 11.33
N MET A 102 1.43 -37.65 11.80
CA MET A 102 2.32 -36.83 10.97
C MET A 102 3.46 -36.27 11.81
N ASP A 103 4.61 -36.07 11.19
CA ASP A 103 5.71 -35.32 11.81
C ASP A 103 5.37 -33.80 11.77
N ILE A 104 5.43 -33.18 12.92
CA ILE A 104 5.23 -31.75 13.08
C ILE A 104 6.51 -31.03 13.55
N GLY A 105 7.65 -31.68 13.46
CA GLY A 105 8.92 -31.14 13.95
C GLY A 105 8.93 -30.93 15.47
N GLU A 106 9.45 -29.77 15.93
CA GLU A 106 9.57 -29.45 17.35
C GLU A 106 8.19 -29.36 18.02
N GLY A 107 7.21 -28.71 17.39
CA GLY A 107 5.86 -28.55 17.91
C GLY A 107 5.81 -27.79 19.23
N SER A 108 6.80 -26.94 19.52
CA SER A 108 6.82 -26.12 20.73
C SER A 108 5.93 -24.89 20.56
N VAL A 109 5.23 -24.53 21.63
CA VAL A 109 4.36 -23.34 21.66
C VAL A 109 4.97 -22.29 22.58
N LYS A 110 5.10 -21.06 22.07
CA LYS A 110 5.52 -19.91 22.84
C LYS A 110 4.34 -18.95 22.98
N VAL A 111 4.07 -18.47 24.18
CA VAL A 111 3.04 -17.47 24.44
C VAL A 111 3.70 -16.14 24.76
N ASP A 112 3.34 -15.10 24.00
CA ASP A 112 3.80 -13.73 24.20
C ASP A 112 2.58 -12.78 24.24
N GLU A 113 2.64 -11.75 25.08
CA GLU A 113 1.69 -10.65 25.02
C GLU A 113 2.14 -9.64 23.94
N THR A 114 1.21 -9.19 23.12
CA THR A 114 1.46 -8.15 22.12
C THR A 114 0.37 -7.09 22.19
N GLU A 115 0.74 -5.83 22.15
CA GLU A 115 -0.20 -4.73 22.09
C GLU A 115 -0.28 -4.20 20.64
N ASP A 116 -1.48 -3.92 20.14
CA ASP A 116 -1.67 -3.23 18.85
C ASP A 116 -0.83 -1.95 18.74
N ILE A 117 -0.63 -1.30 19.90
CA ILE A 117 0.16 -0.07 20.00
C ILE A 117 1.61 -0.27 19.57
N ASP A 118 2.20 -1.44 19.86
CA ASP A 118 3.60 -1.70 19.50
C ASP A 118 3.77 -1.97 18.02
N TRP A 119 2.78 -2.58 17.36
CA TRP A 119 2.82 -2.84 15.92
C TRP A 119 2.43 -1.59 15.12
N ILE A 120 1.34 -0.93 15.48
CA ILE A 120 0.84 0.29 14.84
C ILE A 120 1.78 1.48 15.05
N ASN A 121 2.50 1.55 16.18
CA ASN A 121 3.36 2.69 16.49
C ASN A 121 4.85 2.42 16.30
N ASN A 122 5.29 1.17 16.22
CA ASN A 122 6.72 0.83 16.15
C ASN A 122 7.36 1.34 14.83
N TRP A 123 6.62 1.39 13.74
CA TRP A 123 7.10 1.97 12.48
C TRP A 123 7.16 3.50 12.52
N LYS A 124 6.36 4.19 13.38
CA LYS A 124 6.38 5.65 13.52
C LYS A 124 7.76 6.16 13.96
N GLN A 125 8.48 5.39 14.76
CA GLN A 125 9.85 5.74 15.19
C GLN A 125 10.89 5.68 14.05
N TYR A 126 10.58 5.06 12.94
CA TYR A 126 11.45 4.96 11.76
C TYR A 126 11.08 5.94 10.66
N PHE A 127 9.90 6.57 10.74
CA PHE A 127 9.48 7.57 9.77
C PHE A 127 9.73 8.97 10.34
N HIS A 128 10.70 9.66 9.76
CA HIS A 128 11.09 11.01 10.13
C HIS A 128 10.85 11.97 8.97
N GLN A 129 10.78 13.28 9.30
CA GLN A 129 10.70 14.33 8.31
C GLN A 129 11.81 14.23 7.27
N PHE A 130 11.50 14.54 6.03
CA PHE A 130 12.47 14.61 4.94
C PHE A 130 12.06 15.69 3.92
N TYR A 131 12.93 15.92 2.92
CA TYR A 131 12.68 16.96 1.93
C TYR A 131 12.55 16.38 0.53
N ILE A 132 11.58 16.92 -0.22
CA ILE A 132 11.49 16.76 -1.66
C ILE A 132 11.69 18.16 -2.25
N ASP A 133 12.91 18.45 -2.67
CA ASP A 133 13.37 19.78 -3.10
C ASP A 133 13.13 20.84 -1.99
N ASP A 134 12.18 21.76 -2.13
CA ASP A 134 11.79 22.77 -1.14
C ASP A 134 10.54 22.42 -0.33
N ILE A 135 10.02 21.20 -0.49
CA ILE A 135 8.86 20.70 0.26
C ILE A 135 9.36 19.92 1.46
N LEU A 136 8.96 20.30 2.66
CA LEU A 136 9.13 19.50 3.86
C LEU A 136 7.99 18.50 3.95
N VAL A 137 8.30 17.21 3.92
CA VAL A 137 7.36 16.13 4.22
C VAL A 137 7.56 15.71 5.67
N ILE A 138 6.51 15.76 6.46
CA ILE A 138 6.56 15.57 7.91
C ILE A 138 5.32 14.79 8.38
N PRO A 139 5.47 13.81 9.29
CA PRO A 139 4.30 13.15 9.88
C PRO A 139 3.56 14.11 10.84
N SER A 140 2.28 13.85 11.08
CA SER A 140 1.42 14.72 11.92
C SER A 140 1.87 14.80 13.39
N TRP A 141 2.64 13.84 13.88
CA TRP A 141 3.16 13.81 15.27
C TRP A 141 4.50 14.52 15.47
N GLU A 142 5.11 15.05 14.41
CA GLU A 142 6.33 15.86 14.51
C GLU A 142 6.02 17.36 14.33
N ASP A 143 6.73 18.20 15.06
CA ASP A 143 6.61 19.65 14.94
C ASP A 143 7.53 20.22 13.86
N VAL A 144 7.00 21.17 13.08
CA VAL A 144 7.80 21.91 12.09
C VAL A 144 8.81 22.80 12.81
N LYS A 145 10.09 22.65 12.48
CA LYS A 145 11.15 23.45 13.08
C LYS A 145 11.10 24.90 12.59
N ALA A 146 11.58 25.83 13.43
CA ALA A 146 11.56 27.27 13.09
C ALA A 146 12.35 27.61 11.81
N GLU A 147 13.37 26.82 11.46
CA GLU A 147 14.18 26.95 10.24
C GLU A 147 13.42 26.58 8.96
N ASP A 148 12.28 25.89 9.08
CA ASP A 148 11.46 25.41 7.96
C ASP A 148 10.15 26.18 7.82
N SER A 149 9.98 27.26 8.58
CA SER A 149 8.74 28.04 8.63
C SER A 149 8.35 28.73 7.31
N ASP A 150 9.28 28.87 6.38
CA ASP A 150 9.08 29.44 5.04
C ASP A 150 8.88 28.40 3.93
N LYS A 151 8.96 27.12 4.27
CA LYS A 151 8.80 26.02 3.31
C LYS A 151 7.36 25.62 3.11
N MET A 152 7.07 24.97 1.99
CA MET A 152 5.84 24.24 1.84
C MET A 152 5.90 22.98 2.73
N VAL A 153 4.98 22.87 3.65
CA VAL A 153 4.90 21.72 4.58
C VAL A 153 3.78 20.80 4.14
N LEU A 154 4.11 19.56 3.91
CA LEU A 154 3.17 18.47 3.63
C LEU A 154 3.13 17.51 4.81
N HIS A 155 1.99 17.39 5.45
CA HIS A 155 1.76 16.37 6.48
C HIS A 155 1.29 15.07 5.83
N ILE A 156 2.07 14.00 5.99
CA ILE A 156 1.72 12.65 5.52
C ILE A 156 1.99 11.67 6.64
N ASP A 157 0.96 11.00 7.06
CA ASP A 157 1.09 9.88 7.98
C ASP A 157 1.21 8.59 7.16
N PRO A 158 2.34 7.88 7.26
CA PRO A 158 2.45 6.55 6.70
C PRO A 158 1.46 5.65 7.45
N GLY A 159 0.40 5.26 6.77
CA GLY A 159 -0.62 4.35 7.27
C GLY A 159 -0.50 2.98 6.61
N THR A 160 -1.62 2.30 6.51
CA THR A 160 -1.76 1.04 5.77
C THR A 160 -1.74 1.24 4.24
N ALA A 161 -1.97 2.47 3.76
CA ALA A 161 -1.93 2.80 2.34
C ALA A 161 -0.53 3.17 1.86
N PHE A 162 -0.17 2.76 0.64
CA PHE A 162 1.12 3.08 0.00
C PHE A 162 1.23 4.58 -0.31
N GLY A 163 2.47 5.12 -0.27
CA GLY A 163 2.75 6.48 -0.73
C GLY A 163 3.16 7.47 0.37
N THR A 164 4.26 7.20 1.07
CA THR A 164 4.85 8.13 2.06
C THR A 164 5.58 9.32 1.43
N GLY A 165 5.87 9.25 0.12
CA GLY A 165 6.67 10.25 -0.58
C GLY A 165 8.18 10.01 -0.57
N MET A 166 8.69 9.11 0.26
CA MET A 166 10.13 8.82 0.33
C MET A 166 10.66 8.16 -0.94
N HIS A 167 9.82 7.35 -1.61
CA HIS A 167 10.22 6.59 -2.79
C HIS A 167 10.50 7.51 -3.98
N GLU A 168 11.50 7.18 -4.78
CA GLU A 168 11.96 7.92 -5.94
C GLU A 168 10.84 8.17 -6.96
N THR A 169 9.98 7.19 -7.17
CA THR A 169 8.87 7.26 -8.12
C THR A 169 7.88 8.37 -7.76
N THR A 170 7.57 8.53 -6.47
CA THR A 170 6.69 9.59 -5.97
C THR A 170 7.34 10.96 -6.18
N GLN A 171 8.63 11.09 -5.86
CA GLN A 171 9.39 12.32 -6.05
C GLN A 171 9.45 12.73 -7.53
N LEU A 172 9.65 11.75 -8.44
CA LEU A 172 9.61 11.97 -9.89
C LEU A 172 8.26 12.54 -10.34
N CYS A 173 7.14 11.97 -9.88
CA CYS A 173 5.79 12.48 -10.18
C CYS A 173 5.61 13.90 -9.65
N ILE A 174 5.97 14.18 -8.40
CA ILE A 174 5.83 15.50 -7.77
C ILE A 174 6.57 16.57 -8.57
N ARG A 175 7.81 16.29 -8.99
CA ARG A 175 8.60 17.22 -9.81
C ARG A 175 8.01 17.48 -11.19
N GLN A 176 7.28 16.53 -11.77
CA GLN A 176 6.58 16.76 -13.04
C GLN A 176 5.26 17.52 -12.80
N LEU A 177 4.45 17.13 -11.81
CA LEU A 177 3.19 17.80 -11.46
C LEU A 177 3.40 19.30 -11.26
N ARG A 178 4.42 19.69 -10.49
CA ARG A 178 4.76 21.09 -10.21
C ARG A 178 4.98 21.95 -11.46
N LYS A 179 5.34 21.35 -12.61
CA LYS A 179 5.59 22.09 -13.86
C LYS A 179 4.32 22.40 -14.64
N TYR A 180 3.28 21.59 -14.46
CA TYR A 180 2.08 21.66 -15.32
C TYR A 180 0.83 22.12 -14.58
N ILE A 181 0.86 22.15 -13.24
CA ILE A 181 -0.29 22.60 -12.43
C ILE A 181 -0.49 24.10 -12.57
N THR A 182 -1.76 24.48 -12.73
CA THR A 182 -2.28 25.85 -12.70
C THR A 182 -3.52 25.90 -11.84
N ASN A 183 -4.03 27.11 -11.54
CA ASN A 183 -5.26 27.31 -10.75
C ASN A 183 -6.56 26.81 -11.43
N GLU A 184 -6.49 26.41 -12.68
CA GLU A 184 -7.63 25.81 -13.39
C GLU A 184 -7.50 24.28 -13.52
N THR A 185 -6.36 23.70 -13.10
CA THR A 185 -6.06 22.28 -13.26
C THR A 185 -7.06 21.41 -12.52
N LYS A 186 -7.68 20.48 -13.27
CA LYS A 186 -8.38 19.32 -12.72
C LYS A 186 -7.50 18.09 -12.88
N LEU A 187 -7.19 17.46 -11.76
CA LEU A 187 -6.30 16.31 -11.70
C LEU A 187 -7.09 15.01 -11.50
N LEU A 188 -6.66 13.94 -12.16
CA LEU A 188 -7.03 12.57 -11.82
C LEU A 188 -5.78 11.82 -11.34
N ASP A 189 -5.86 11.23 -10.15
CA ASP A 189 -4.80 10.41 -9.53
C ASP A 189 -5.24 8.95 -9.52
N VAL A 190 -4.55 8.09 -10.25
CA VAL A 190 -4.91 6.68 -10.41
C VAL A 190 -3.95 5.80 -9.61
N GLY A 191 -4.49 5.00 -8.68
CA GLY A 191 -3.71 4.35 -7.64
C GLY A 191 -3.26 5.39 -6.62
N THR A 192 -4.24 6.10 -6.06
CA THR A 192 -3.98 7.32 -5.26
C THR A 192 -3.30 7.03 -3.92
N GLY A 193 -3.46 5.82 -3.35
CA GLY A 193 -2.87 5.39 -2.09
C GLY A 193 -3.14 6.37 -0.95
N SER A 194 -2.10 6.95 -0.37
CA SER A 194 -2.18 7.97 0.68
C SER A 194 -2.78 9.31 0.24
N GLY A 195 -2.98 9.52 -1.07
CA GLY A 195 -3.41 10.79 -1.65
C GLY A 195 -2.30 11.81 -1.89
N ILE A 196 -1.05 11.47 -1.64
CA ILE A 196 0.09 12.41 -1.64
C ILE A 196 0.18 13.23 -2.93
N LEU A 197 0.01 12.61 -4.11
CA LEU A 197 0.12 13.31 -5.39
C LEU A 197 -1.04 14.26 -5.63
N ALA A 198 -2.25 13.85 -5.29
CA ALA A 198 -3.45 14.68 -5.38
C ALA A 198 -3.40 15.85 -4.37
N ILE A 199 -3.03 15.59 -3.11
CA ILE A 199 -2.91 16.60 -2.05
C ILE A 199 -1.86 17.65 -2.44
N LEU A 200 -0.65 17.23 -2.83
CA LEU A 200 0.37 18.17 -3.30
C LEU A 200 -0.07 18.96 -4.53
N SER A 201 -0.83 18.32 -5.45
CA SER A 201 -1.37 19.03 -6.59
C SER A 201 -2.32 20.16 -6.19
N LEU A 202 -3.18 19.93 -5.19
CA LEU A 202 -4.05 20.96 -4.62
C LEU A 202 -3.25 22.07 -3.90
N MET A 203 -2.22 21.70 -3.15
CA MET A 203 -1.31 22.65 -2.50
C MET A 203 -0.51 23.48 -3.51
N PHE A 204 -0.19 22.95 -4.70
CA PHE A 204 0.39 23.71 -5.81
C PHE A 204 -0.62 24.62 -6.51
N GLY A 205 -1.88 24.57 -6.11
CA GLY A 205 -2.94 25.43 -6.60
C GLY A 205 -3.86 24.80 -7.64
N ALA A 206 -3.88 23.48 -7.79
CA ALA A 206 -4.88 22.82 -8.64
C ALA A 206 -6.30 23.11 -8.12
N LYS A 207 -7.26 23.20 -9.04
CA LYS A 207 -8.65 23.53 -8.74
C LYS A 207 -9.37 22.39 -8.01
N SER A 208 -9.14 21.17 -8.45
CA SER A 208 -9.74 19.97 -7.86
C SER A 208 -8.96 18.73 -8.26
N ALA A 209 -9.10 17.69 -7.44
CA ALA A 209 -8.55 16.37 -7.69
C ALA A 209 -9.63 15.28 -7.56
N VAL A 210 -9.47 14.21 -8.31
CA VAL A 210 -10.20 12.95 -8.15
C VAL A 210 -9.17 11.86 -7.99
N GLY A 211 -9.32 11.01 -6.97
CA GLY A 211 -8.49 9.83 -6.74
C GLY A 211 -9.27 8.56 -7.02
N THR A 212 -8.60 7.55 -7.59
CA THR A 212 -9.14 6.19 -7.69
C THR A 212 -8.16 5.20 -7.12
N ASP A 213 -8.66 4.21 -6.36
CA ASP A 213 -7.84 3.11 -5.85
C ASP A 213 -8.64 1.80 -5.80
N LEU A 214 -7.95 0.68 -5.72
CA LEU A 214 -8.55 -0.64 -5.49
C LEU A 214 -8.70 -0.93 -4.00
N ASP A 215 -7.81 -0.38 -3.18
CA ASP A 215 -7.76 -0.61 -1.75
C ASP A 215 -8.71 0.33 -1.00
N ILE A 216 -9.63 -0.27 -0.22
CA ILE A 216 -10.55 0.49 0.62
C ILE A 216 -9.84 1.31 1.69
N CYS A 217 -8.66 0.88 2.14
CA CYS A 217 -7.83 1.61 3.12
C CYS A 217 -7.39 2.98 2.61
N ALA A 218 -7.30 3.17 1.28
CA ALA A 218 -6.97 4.46 0.68
C ALA A 218 -8.00 5.55 1.00
N VAL A 219 -9.28 5.20 1.23
CA VAL A 219 -10.33 6.19 1.55
C VAL A 219 -10.03 6.89 2.87
N GLU A 220 -9.70 6.11 3.89
CA GLU A 220 -9.41 6.65 5.22
C GLU A 220 -8.07 7.40 5.22
N ALA A 221 -7.03 6.84 4.59
CA ALA A 221 -5.74 7.49 4.46
C ALA A 221 -5.83 8.86 3.75
N VAL A 222 -6.57 8.94 2.64
CA VAL A 222 -6.81 10.21 1.92
C VAL A 222 -7.56 11.19 2.80
N ARG A 223 -8.60 10.75 3.53
CA ARG A 223 -9.37 11.61 4.42
C ARG A 223 -8.48 12.23 5.50
N GLU A 224 -7.69 11.40 6.21
CA GLU A 224 -6.82 11.85 7.29
C GLU A 224 -5.72 12.80 6.79
N ASN A 225 -5.07 12.44 5.66
CA ASN A 225 -4.04 13.27 5.07
C ASN A 225 -4.61 14.61 4.52
N CYS A 226 -5.83 14.62 3.98
CA CYS A 226 -6.51 15.87 3.60
C CYS A 226 -6.78 16.76 4.81
N GLU A 227 -7.29 16.20 5.91
CA GLU A 227 -7.53 16.94 7.16
C GLU A 227 -6.24 17.54 7.70
N SER A 228 -5.16 16.74 7.77
CA SER A 228 -3.84 17.17 8.25
C SER A 228 -3.23 18.32 7.42
N ASN A 229 -3.59 18.43 6.14
CA ASN A 229 -3.11 19.48 5.23
C ASN A 229 -4.13 20.60 4.99
N GLY A 230 -5.27 20.60 5.67
CA GLY A 230 -6.31 21.62 5.53
C GLY A 230 -6.93 21.68 4.13
N ILE A 231 -6.96 20.54 3.41
CA ILE A 231 -7.60 20.43 2.10
C ILE A 231 -9.12 20.43 2.28
N ASP A 232 -9.81 21.28 1.54
CA ASP A 232 -11.27 21.31 1.52
C ASP A 232 -11.80 19.98 0.92
N PRO A 233 -12.65 19.21 1.63
CA PRO A 233 -13.24 17.98 1.11
C PRO A 233 -13.96 18.14 -0.24
N ALA A 234 -14.44 19.35 -0.56
CA ALA A 234 -15.05 19.65 -1.85
C ALA A 234 -14.04 19.68 -3.02
N GLN A 235 -12.75 19.75 -2.74
CA GLN A 235 -11.69 19.78 -3.75
C GLN A 235 -11.13 18.41 -4.11
N PHE A 236 -11.34 17.40 -3.25
CA PHE A 236 -10.80 16.05 -3.50
C PHE A 236 -11.88 14.99 -3.32
N GLU A 237 -12.30 14.38 -4.43
CA GLU A 237 -13.22 13.23 -4.45
C GLU A 237 -12.43 11.92 -4.56
N MET A 238 -12.72 10.94 -3.68
CA MET A 238 -12.12 9.60 -3.70
C MET A 238 -13.12 8.56 -4.16
N MET A 239 -12.70 7.64 -5.02
CA MET A 239 -13.52 6.54 -5.54
C MET A 239 -12.77 5.20 -5.44
N ILE A 240 -13.44 4.17 -4.93
CA ILE A 240 -12.92 2.80 -4.93
C ILE A 240 -13.43 2.05 -6.14
N GLY A 241 -12.52 1.46 -6.90
CA GLY A 241 -12.81 0.60 -8.03
C GLY A 241 -11.72 0.57 -9.09
N ASN A 242 -11.81 -0.40 -9.98
CA ASN A 242 -10.84 -0.60 -11.05
C ASN A 242 -11.19 0.23 -12.28
N ILE A 243 -10.51 1.36 -12.47
CA ILE A 243 -10.73 2.23 -13.63
C ILE A 243 -10.40 1.57 -14.99
N ILE A 244 -9.58 0.50 -15.00
CA ILE A 244 -9.22 -0.22 -16.23
C ILE A 244 -10.40 -1.04 -16.73
N THR A 245 -11.08 -1.77 -15.84
CA THR A 245 -12.07 -2.79 -16.18
C THR A 245 -13.50 -2.40 -15.85
N ASP A 246 -13.70 -1.47 -14.89
CA ASP A 246 -15.03 -1.07 -14.43
C ASP A 246 -15.54 0.16 -15.19
N LYS A 247 -16.51 -0.07 -16.05
CA LYS A 247 -17.16 0.98 -16.83
C LYS A 247 -17.90 1.99 -15.96
N ALA A 248 -18.46 1.56 -14.81
CA ALA A 248 -19.17 2.47 -13.91
C ALA A 248 -18.21 3.46 -13.24
N ILE A 249 -17.01 3.01 -12.90
CA ILE A 249 -15.94 3.90 -12.41
C ILE A 249 -15.50 4.88 -13.50
N GLN A 250 -15.26 4.42 -14.73
CA GLN A 250 -14.90 5.29 -15.84
C GLN A 250 -15.95 6.37 -16.09
N ASP A 251 -17.24 6.00 -16.07
CA ASP A 251 -18.35 6.92 -16.32
C ASP A 251 -18.49 7.94 -15.16
N ARG A 252 -18.27 7.52 -13.92
CA ARG A 252 -18.29 8.40 -12.76
C ARG A 252 -17.10 9.36 -12.72
N VAL A 253 -15.90 8.89 -13.04
CA VAL A 253 -14.70 9.71 -13.20
C VAL A 253 -14.90 10.75 -14.30
N GLY A 254 -15.53 10.37 -15.39
CA GLY A 254 -15.85 11.27 -16.51
C GLY A 254 -14.79 11.23 -17.62
N TYR A 255 -15.17 11.78 -18.80
CA TYR A 255 -14.37 11.75 -20.01
C TYR A 255 -14.00 13.15 -20.47
N GLY A 256 -12.75 13.31 -20.95
CA GLY A 256 -12.27 14.55 -21.53
C GLY A 256 -12.33 15.75 -20.59
N CYS A 257 -12.22 15.55 -19.28
CA CYS A 257 -12.41 16.59 -18.28
C CYS A 257 -11.17 16.89 -17.43
N TYR A 258 -10.10 16.11 -17.54
CA TYR A 258 -8.88 16.30 -16.75
C TYR A 258 -7.77 16.97 -17.57
N ASP A 259 -7.13 17.95 -16.95
CA ASP A 259 -5.96 18.63 -17.49
C ASP A 259 -4.71 17.80 -17.27
N ILE A 260 -4.65 17.09 -16.13
CA ILE A 260 -3.55 16.17 -15.76
C ILE A 260 -4.15 14.86 -15.28
N VAL A 261 -3.58 13.75 -15.75
CA VAL A 261 -3.72 12.43 -15.12
C VAL A 261 -2.35 11.99 -14.64
N VAL A 262 -2.26 11.57 -13.37
CA VAL A 262 -1.05 11.00 -12.78
C VAL A 262 -1.33 9.57 -12.34
N ALA A 263 -0.34 8.69 -12.50
CA ALA A 263 -0.38 7.31 -12.02
C ALA A 263 1.02 6.88 -11.59
N ASN A 264 1.19 6.61 -10.29
CA ASN A 264 2.43 6.08 -9.72
C ASN A 264 2.20 4.63 -9.29
N ILE A 265 2.19 3.73 -10.26
CA ILE A 265 1.86 2.31 -10.12
C ILE A 265 2.77 1.47 -11.01
N LEU A 266 2.77 0.15 -10.80
CA LEU A 266 3.63 -0.76 -11.53
C LEU A 266 3.47 -0.68 -13.06
N ALA A 267 4.57 -0.86 -13.78
CA ALA A 267 4.62 -0.82 -15.24
C ALA A 267 3.59 -1.76 -15.91
N ASP A 268 3.41 -2.96 -15.34
CA ASP A 268 2.48 -3.97 -15.89
C ASP A 268 0.99 -3.55 -15.74
N VAL A 269 0.69 -2.63 -14.81
CA VAL A 269 -0.63 -2.00 -14.65
C VAL A 269 -0.75 -0.75 -15.53
N LEU A 270 0.34 0.01 -15.72
CA LEU A 270 0.36 1.20 -16.58
C LEU A 270 0.07 0.86 -18.04
N VAL A 271 0.57 -0.27 -18.53
CA VAL A 271 0.35 -0.71 -19.92
C VAL A 271 -1.13 -0.88 -20.27
N PRO A 272 -1.95 -1.65 -19.54
CA PRO A 272 -3.39 -1.74 -19.79
C PRO A 272 -4.17 -0.47 -19.37
N LEU A 273 -3.67 0.33 -18.43
CA LEU A 273 -4.30 1.58 -18.01
C LEU A 273 -4.24 2.66 -19.10
N THR A 274 -3.10 2.79 -19.78
CA THR A 274 -2.83 3.89 -20.73
C THR A 274 -3.89 4.05 -21.82
N PRO A 275 -4.38 2.99 -22.52
CA PRO A 275 -5.43 3.13 -23.52
C PRO A 275 -6.80 3.52 -22.94
N VAL A 276 -7.02 3.34 -21.64
CA VAL A 276 -8.25 3.78 -20.96
C VAL A 276 -8.14 5.26 -20.59
N ILE A 277 -7.05 5.65 -19.97
CA ILE A 277 -6.84 6.98 -19.40
C ILE A 277 -6.82 8.10 -20.44
N ILE A 278 -6.44 7.82 -21.66
CA ILE A 278 -6.50 8.81 -22.75
C ILE A 278 -7.92 9.38 -22.95
N HIS A 279 -8.95 8.63 -22.58
CA HIS A 279 -10.34 9.08 -22.69
C HIS A 279 -10.74 10.07 -21.59
N GLN A 280 -10.10 10.04 -20.43
CA GLN A 280 -10.34 10.96 -19.32
C GLN A 280 -9.63 12.31 -19.56
N LEU A 281 -8.49 12.31 -20.27
CA LEU A 281 -7.72 13.51 -20.58
C LEU A 281 -8.45 14.41 -21.58
N LYS A 282 -8.39 15.72 -21.33
CA LYS A 282 -8.70 16.75 -22.33
C LYS A 282 -7.72 16.68 -23.50
N PRO A 283 -8.08 17.19 -24.71
CA PRO A 283 -7.09 17.56 -25.73
C PRO A 283 -6.02 18.48 -25.11
N GLY A 284 -4.75 18.26 -25.41
CA GLY A 284 -3.62 18.98 -24.79
C GLY A 284 -3.29 18.56 -23.35
N GLY A 285 -4.08 17.70 -22.73
CA GLY A 285 -3.90 17.24 -21.35
C GLY A 285 -2.62 16.41 -21.16
N ILE A 286 -2.09 16.42 -19.95
CA ILE A 286 -0.81 15.81 -19.58
C ILE A 286 -1.04 14.48 -18.84
N TYR A 287 -0.31 13.46 -19.23
CA TYR A 287 -0.22 12.16 -18.56
C TYR A 287 1.15 12.00 -17.93
N ILE A 288 1.21 11.79 -16.61
CA ILE A 288 2.45 11.59 -15.84
C ILE A 288 2.38 10.20 -15.25
N THR A 289 3.38 9.36 -15.54
CA THR A 289 3.48 8.02 -14.98
C THR A 289 4.81 7.82 -14.28
N SER A 290 4.82 7.03 -13.22
CA SER A 290 6.01 6.50 -12.55
C SER A 290 5.68 5.15 -11.88
N GLY A 291 6.60 4.59 -11.07
CA GLY A 291 6.51 3.20 -10.62
C GLY A 291 7.08 2.24 -11.68
N ILE A 292 7.99 2.75 -12.50
CA ILE A 292 8.57 2.06 -13.65
C ILE A 292 10.06 1.82 -13.33
N ILE A 293 10.47 0.55 -13.27
CA ILE A 293 11.89 0.22 -13.24
C ILE A 293 12.47 0.41 -14.66
N ASP A 294 13.76 0.75 -14.77
CA ASP A 294 14.41 1.11 -16.03
C ASP A 294 14.29 0.04 -17.12
N ASP A 295 14.35 -1.24 -16.76
CA ASP A 295 14.12 -2.38 -17.66
C ASP A 295 12.72 -2.38 -18.31
N LYS A 296 11.72 -1.75 -17.67
CA LYS A 296 10.34 -1.64 -18.18
C LYS A 296 10.06 -0.33 -18.92
N GLU A 297 11.00 0.62 -18.96
CA GLU A 297 10.82 1.93 -19.60
C GLU A 297 10.29 1.82 -21.00
N GLN A 298 10.96 1.04 -21.85
CA GLN A 298 10.61 0.93 -23.26
C GLN A 298 9.19 0.39 -23.45
N THR A 299 8.77 -0.56 -22.62
CA THR A 299 7.42 -1.15 -22.67
C THR A 299 6.34 -0.09 -22.39
N VAL A 300 6.54 0.75 -21.36
CA VAL A 300 5.60 1.82 -21.02
C VAL A 300 5.61 2.92 -22.07
N VAL A 301 6.77 3.35 -22.55
CA VAL A 301 6.91 4.36 -23.61
C VAL A 301 6.19 3.92 -24.89
N GLU A 302 6.30 2.65 -25.27
CA GLU A 302 5.58 2.10 -26.42
C GLU A 302 4.06 2.07 -26.22
N ALA A 303 3.59 1.69 -25.03
CA ALA A 303 2.17 1.72 -24.68
C ALA A 303 1.61 3.15 -24.76
N VAL A 304 2.32 4.13 -24.22
CA VAL A 304 1.99 5.56 -24.26
C VAL A 304 1.88 6.05 -25.72
N LYS A 305 2.88 5.75 -26.57
CA LYS A 305 2.87 6.12 -28.00
C LYS A 305 1.75 5.42 -28.77
N LYS A 306 1.53 4.11 -28.50
CA LYS A 306 0.48 3.32 -29.13
C LYS A 306 -0.92 3.83 -28.81
N ALA A 307 -1.11 4.39 -27.62
CA ALA A 307 -2.36 5.04 -27.22
C ALA A 307 -2.55 6.41 -27.91
N GLY A 308 -1.59 6.90 -28.68
CA GLY A 308 -1.67 8.18 -29.40
C GLY A 308 -1.22 9.40 -28.59
N LEU A 309 -0.50 9.18 -27.48
CA LEU A 309 0.08 10.25 -26.68
C LEU A 309 1.48 10.61 -27.20
N GLU A 310 1.82 11.89 -27.14
CA GLU A 310 3.16 12.42 -27.45
C GLU A 310 4.01 12.38 -26.18
N VAL A 311 5.11 11.59 -26.16
CA VAL A 311 6.05 11.57 -25.05
C VAL A 311 6.84 12.87 -25.04
N LEU A 312 6.68 13.67 -23.99
CA LEU A 312 7.35 14.96 -23.83
C LEU A 312 8.70 14.79 -23.12
N LYS A 313 8.75 13.92 -22.12
CA LYS A 313 9.96 13.74 -21.31
C LYS A 313 9.95 12.39 -20.61
N VAL A 314 11.14 11.80 -20.49
CA VAL A 314 11.46 10.69 -19.59
C VAL A 314 12.46 11.20 -18.56
N THR A 315 12.23 10.93 -17.29
CA THR A 315 13.10 11.36 -16.17
C THR A 315 13.41 10.18 -15.26
N TYR A 316 14.60 10.22 -14.66
CA TYR A 316 15.18 9.11 -13.89
C TYR A 316 15.58 9.57 -12.50
N GLN A 317 15.47 8.67 -11.54
CA GLN A 317 16.05 8.78 -10.20
C GLN A 317 16.43 7.39 -9.71
N GLY A 318 17.76 7.11 -9.58
CA GLY A 318 18.24 5.74 -9.39
C GLY A 318 17.83 4.86 -10.57
N GLU A 319 17.27 3.72 -10.30
CA GLU A 319 16.72 2.75 -11.27
C GLU A 319 15.27 3.06 -11.70
N TRP A 320 14.67 4.11 -11.14
CA TRP A 320 13.27 4.44 -11.36
C TRP A 320 13.07 5.48 -12.46
N VAL A 321 11.98 5.32 -13.18
CA VAL A 321 11.63 6.11 -14.36
C VAL A 321 10.25 6.76 -14.22
N SER A 322 10.14 7.99 -14.72
CA SER A 322 8.85 8.64 -14.94
C SER A 322 8.72 9.07 -16.39
N VAL A 323 7.58 8.77 -17.00
CA VAL A 323 7.22 9.16 -18.38
C VAL A 323 6.15 10.24 -18.33
N THR A 324 6.44 11.41 -18.92
CA THR A 324 5.47 12.50 -19.09
C THR A 324 5.09 12.59 -20.55
N ALA A 325 3.80 12.55 -20.82
CA ALA A 325 3.26 12.60 -22.18
C ALA A 325 2.10 13.58 -22.29
N ARG A 326 1.74 13.97 -23.51
CA ARG A 326 0.64 14.86 -23.83
C ARG A 326 -0.34 14.19 -24.78
N LYS A 327 -1.63 14.38 -24.52
CA LYS A 327 -2.68 14.07 -25.50
C LYS A 327 -2.67 15.15 -26.59
N PRO A 328 -2.55 14.80 -27.89
CA PRO A 328 -2.68 15.78 -28.97
C PRO A 328 -3.99 16.56 -28.90
N GLU A 329 -4.01 17.77 -29.53
CA GLU A 329 -5.21 18.60 -29.65
C GLU A 329 -6.25 18.02 -30.60
#